data_31fcc74881e5700320726270d22bf12c
#
_entry.id   31fcc74881e5700320726270d22bf12c
#
_cell.length_a   1.000
_cell.length_b   1.000
_cell.length_c   1.000
_cell.angle_alpha   90.00
_cell.angle_beta   90.00
_cell.angle_gamma   90.00
#
_symmetry.space_group_name_H-M   'P 1'
#
loop_
_entity.id
_entity.type
_entity.pdbx_description
1 polymer ?
#
loop_
_entity_poly.entity_id
_entity_poly.type
_entity_poly.pdbx_seq_one_letter_code
_entity_poly.pdbx_strand_id
1 'polypeptide(L)'
;LFSKYCQNYHMTWNFSEGDEFKVGDVILTIEADGTEILTVERTAMNLITRMSGIATNTFRWTETLNQVAIAATRKTLWGVLDKWAVHIGGGLTHRIDRSDAPMIKENDMSLSNLSLTEQISNATLYSDFLVVEVVSIEHALYVARTWRNRTQKKDKNNPLTLLIDNLGPEGSHNVASQLEKEDLRDGLVLEGSGGVQIGELVRWAHSGMDVISSGALTMDSAPIDMTMLVEVDG
;
A
#
# COMPACT_ATOMS: atom_id res chain seq x y z
N LEU A 1 -3.34 22.63 9.33
CA LEU A 1 -4.60 23.39 9.21
C LEU A 1 -4.63 24.50 10.26
N PHE A 2 -4.66 24.19 11.56
CA PHE A 2 -4.81 25.16 12.63
C PHE A 2 -3.74 26.26 12.57
N SER A 3 -2.47 25.92 12.37
CA SER A 3 -1.37 26.88 12.23
C SER A 3 -1.53 27.87 11.07
N LYS A 4 -2.40 27.58 10.11
CA LYS A 4 -2.65 28.44 8.96
C LYS A 4 -3.86 29.37 9.16
N TYR A 5 -4.84 28.91 9.94
CA TYR A 5 -6.14 29.58 10.04
C TYR A 5 -6.44 30.14 11.44
N CYS A 6 -5.70 29.69 12.47
CA CYS A 6 -5.81 30.22 13.82
C CYS A 6 -4.60 31.08 14.15
N GLN A 7 -4.85 32.29 14.63
CA GLN A 7 -3.78 33.22 14.98
C GLN A 7 -3.08 32.85 16.28
N ASN A 8 -3.90 32.52 17.29
CA ASN A 8 -3.43 32.02 18.59
C ASN A 8 -4.16 30.72 18.88
N TYR A 9 -3.44 29.63 18.99
CA TYR A 9 -4.01 28.35 19.33
C TYR A 9 -3.07 27.54 20.22
N HIS A 10 -3.65 26.76 21.08
CA HIS A 10 -2.95 25.71 21.81
C HIS A 10 -3.58 24.36 21.46
N MET A 11 -2.74 23.36 21.23
CA MET A 11 -3.20 22.04 20.76
C MET A 11 -2.51 20.95 21.57
N THR A 12 -3.29 20.10 22.20
CA THR A 12 -2.81 18.99 23.01
C THR A 12 -3.32 17.68 22.44
N TRP A 13 -2.41 16.85 21.93
CA TRP A 13 -2.69 15.49 21.52
C TRP A 13 -2.58 14.55 22.72
N ASN A 14 -3.61 13.74 22.96
CA ASN A 14 -3.63 12.71 24.01
C ASN A 14 -3.15 11.35 23.49
N PHE A 15 -3.00 11.20 22.18
CA PHE A 15 -2.56 9.99 21.52
C PHE A 15 -1.48 10.32 20.47
N SER A 16 -0.60 9.37 20.24
CA SER A 16 0.39 9.40 19.14
C SER A 16 -0.15 8.71 17.90
N GLU A 17 0.51 8.92 16.75
CA GLU A 17 0.15 8.17 15.53
C GLU A 17 0.33 6.67 15.75
N GLY A 18 -0.70 5.91 15.39
CA GLY A 18 -0.73 4.45 15.54
C GLY A 18 -1.29 3.95 16.87
N ASP A 19 -1.52 4.85 17.84
CA ASP A 19 -2.13 4.46 19.11
C ASP A 19 -3.59 4.02 18.92
N GLU A 20 -3.99 3.01 19.68
CA GLU A 20 -5.39 2.59 19.77
C GLU A 20 -6.16 3.47 20.75
N PHE A 21 -7.37 3.84 20.37
CA PHE A 21 -8.30 4.59 21.23
C PHE A 21 -9.70 3.94 21.25
N LYS A 22 -10.49 4.30 22.23
CA LYS A 22 -11.83 3.73 22.50
C LYS A 22 -12.90 4.80 22.41
N VAL A 23 -14.13 4.35 22.29
CA VAL A 23 -15.30 5.24 22.36
C VAL A 23 -15.28 6.04 23.67
N GLY A 24 -15.38 7.35 23.56
CA GLY A 24 -15.33 8.30 24.67
C GLY A 24 -13.97 8.88 24.98
N ASP A 25 -12.90 8.40 24.32
CA ASP A 25 -11.58 9.00 24.48
C ASP A 25 -11.50 10.36 23.77
N VAL A 26 -10.85 11.32 24.43
CA VAL A 26 -10.53 12.63 23.86
C VAL A 26 -9.19 12.53 23.15
N ILE A 27 -9.20 12.56 21.83
CA ILE A 27 -7.99 12.39 21.00
C ILE A 27 -7.16 13.67 21.00
N LEU A 28 -7.82 14.81 20.86
CA LEU A 28 -7.22 16.12 20.69
C LEU A 28 -8.05 17.18 21.39
N THR A 29 -7.39 18.07 22.14
CA THR A 29 -7.97 19.30 22.67
C THR A 29 -7.36 20.49 21.96
N ILE A 30 -8.18 21.47 21.56
CA ILE A 30 -7.76 22.69 20.87
C ILE A 30 -8.37 23.88 21.56
N GLU A 31 -7.54 24.84 21.93
CA GLU A 31 -7.92 26.14 22.49
C GLU A 31 -7.59 27.19 21.44
N ALA A 32 -8.57 27.92 20.94
CA ALA A 32 -8.41 29.00 19.97
C ALA A 32 -9.71 29.83 19.89
N ASP A 33 -9.71 30.89 19.06
CA ASP A 33 -10.95 31.60 18.73
C ASP A 33 -11.98 30.65 18.10
N GLY A 34 -13.21 30.67 18.63
CA GLY A 34 -14.27 29.75 18.19
C GLY A 34 -14.61 29.85 16.69
N THR A 35 -14.55 31.07 16.12
CA THR A 35 -14.80 31.27 14.68
C THR A 35 -13.68 30.66 13.83
N GLU A 36 -12.43 30.76 14.29
CA GLU A 36 -11.27 30.17 13.64
C GLU A 36 -11.34 28.64 13.72
N ILE A 37 -11.70 28.05 14.87
CA ILE A 37 -11.91 26.60 15.04
C ILE A 37 -12.99 26.11 14.07
N LEU A 38 -14.15 26.75 14.03
CA LEU A 38 -15.26 26.34 13.15
C LEU A 38 -14.91 26.42 11.68
N THR A 39 -14.02 27.32 11.29
CA THR A 39 -13.54 27.45 9.90
C THR A 39 -12.78 26.21 9.43
N VAL A 40 -12.01 25.57 10.31
CA VAL A 40 -11.16 24.42 9.96
C VAL A 40 -11.74 23.06 10.39
N GLU A 41 -12.73 23.07 11.28
CA GLU A 41 -13.32 21.89 11.91
C GLU A 41 -13.61 20.78 10.90
N ARG A 42 -14.48 21.04 9.92
CA ARG A 42 -14.93 19.99 8.99
C ARG A 42 -13.78 19.37 8.21
N THR A 43 -12.83 20.17 7.77
CA THR A 43 -11.66 19.68 7.03
C THR A 43 -10.75 18.84 7.93
N ALA A 44 -10.51 19.28 9.16
CA ALA A 44 -9.71 18.55 10.13
C ALA A 44 -10.37 17.20 10.48
N MET A 45 -11.68 17.22 10.77
CA MET A 45 -12.45 16.02 11.06
C MET A 45 -12.42 15.02 9.91
N ASN A 46 -12.64 15.47 8.67
CA ASN A 46 -12.59 14.59 7.50
C ASN A 46 -11.21 13.93 7.34
N LEU A 47 -10.12 14.65 7.58
CA LEU A 47 -8.76 14.11 7.53
C LEU A 47 -8.54 13.04 8.59
N ILE A 48 -8.79 13.36 9.86
CA ILE A 48 -8.53 12.46 10.98
C ILE A 48 -9.40 11.21 10.86
N THR A 49 -10.71 11.36 10.63
CA THR A 49 -11.64 10.23 10.57
C THR A 49 -11.30 9.26 9.43
N ARG A 50 -10.97 9.81 8.24
CA ARG A 50 -10.58 8.98 7.08
C ARG A 50 -9.26 8.27 7.32
N MET A 51 -8.21 8.98 7.73
CA MET A 51 -6.90 8.40 7.93
C MET A 51 -6.92 7.33 9.03
N SER A 52 -7.60 7.59 10.14
CA SER A 52 -7.81 6.59 11.19
C SER A 52 -8.57 5.36 10.68
N GLY A 53 -9.57 5.55 9.83
CA GLY A 53 -10.31 4.44 9.21
C GLY A 53 -9.42 3.56 8.32
N ILE A 54 -8.57 4.16 7.48
CA ILE A 54 -7.62 3.44 6.64
C ILE A 54 -6.59 2.71 7.50
N ALA A 55 -6.01 3.37 8.51
CA ALA A 55 -5.03 2.74 9.41
C ALA A 55 -5.66 1.55 10.15
N THR A 56 -6.86 1.70 10.70
CA THR A 56 -7.59 0.63 11.38
C THR A 56 -7.92 -0.54 10.44
N ASN A 57 -8.37 -0.25 9.21
CA ASN A 57 -8.63 -1.29 8.22
C ASN A 57 -7.33 -2.04 7.87
N THR A 58 -6.26 -1.32 7.61
CA THR A 58 -4.96 -1.92 7.29
C THR A 58 -4.46 -2.80 8.43
N PHE A 59 -4.54 -2.33 9.68
CA PHE A 59 -4.17 -3.11 10.85
C PHE A 59 -4.95 -4.44 10.94
N ARG A 60 -6.25 -4.43 10.67
CA ARG A 60 -7.05 -5.67 10.61
C ARG A 60 -6.58 -6.64 9.53
N TRP A 61 -6.14 -6.13 8.38
CA TRP A 61 -5.59 -6.96 7.32
C TRP A 61 -4.26 -7.57 7.71
N THR A 62 -3.35 -6.79 8.30
CA THR A 62 -2.03 -7.28 8.75
C THR A 62 -2.14 -8.31 9.86
N GLU A 63 -3.06 -8.14 10.81
CA GLU A 63 -3.36 -9.13 11.84
C GLU A 63 -3.95 -10.43 11.26
N THR A 64 -4.73 -10.33 10.18
CA THR A 64 -5.30 -11.51 9.52
C THR A 64 -4.25 -12.31 8.76
N LEU A 65 -3.26 -11.64 8.15
CA LEU A 65 -2.16 -12.25 7.38
C LEU A 65 -0.80 -11.90 7.99
N ASN A 66 -0.52 -12.37 9.18
CA ASN A 66 0.69 -12.05 9.93
C ASN A 66 2.02 -12.56 9.31
N GLN A 67 1.97 -13.41 8.30
CA GLN A 67 3.14 -13.96 7.61
C GLN A 67 3.33 -13.41 6.19
N VAL A 68 2.37 -12.64 5.67
CA VAL A 68 2.38 -12.07 4.33
C VAL A 68 2.19 -10.57 4.45
N ALA A 69 3.06 -9.79 3.84
CA ALA A 69 2.96 -8.34 3.89
C ALA A 69 1.72 -7.83 3.14
N ILE A 70 1.07 -6.81 3.69
CA ILE A 70 -0.07 -6.15 3.06
C ILE A 70 0.40 -4.82 2.47
N ALA A 71 0.02 -4.53 1.22
CA ALA A 71 0.45 -3.33 0.51
C ALA A 71 -0.72 -2.53 -0.07
N ALA A 72 -0.58 -1.21 -0.05
CA ALA A 72 -1.48 -0.32 -0.78
C ALA A 72 -1.26 -0.41 -2.29
N THR A 73 -2.27 -0.04 -3.07
CA THR A 73 -2.13 0.23 -4.51
C THR A 73 -2.10 1.74 -4.77
N ARG A 74 -2.06 2.16 -6.04
CA ARG A 74 -2.24 3.57 -6.43
C ARG A 74 -3.71 4.00 -6.51
N LYS A 75 -4.66 3.11 -6.21
CA LYS A 75 -6.08 3.44 -6.08
C LYS A 75 -6.29 4.12 -4.73
N THR A 76 -6.25 5.43 -4.71
CA THR A 76 -6.36 6.29 -3.52
C THR A 76 -7.19 7.51 -3.84
N LEU A 77 -7.91 8.06 -2.87
CA LEU A 77 -8.63 9.33 -3.02
C LEU A 77 -7.74 10.53 -2.69
N TRP A 78 -6.90 10.40 -1.67
CA TRP A 78 -6.04 11.48 -1.19
C TRP A 78 -4.53 11.19 -1.35
N GLY A 79 -4.18 10.31 -2.28
CA GLY A 79 -2.79 10.08 -2.68
C GLY A 79 -1.90 9.66 -1.51
N VAL A 80 -0.91 10.49 -1.20
CA VAL A 80 0.09 10.23 -0.16
C VAL A 80 -0.52 10.11 1.23
N LEU A 81 -1.58 10.85 1.55
CA LEU A 81 -2.25 10.78 2.86
C LEU A 81 -2.86 9.41 3.11
N ASP A 82 -3.55 8.84 2.12
CA ASP A 82 -4.09 7.49 2.22
C ASP A 82 -2.97 6.45 2.42
N LYS A 83 -1.85 6.61 1.69
CA LYS A 83 -0.70 5.70 1.82
C LYS A 83 0.02 5.84 3.16
N TRP A 84 0.09 7.05 3.70
CA TRP A 84 0.60 7.28 5.05
C TRP A 84 -0.25 6.55 6.08
N ALA A 85 -1.57 6.65 5.97
CA ALA A 85 -2.48 5.92 6.86
C ALA A 85 -2.34 4.39 6.75
N VAL A 86 -2.09 3.85 5.54
CA VAL A 86 -1.75 2.44 5.36
C VAL A 86 -0.46 2.09 6.10
N HIS A 87 0.58 2.94 6.01
CA HIS A 87 1.84 2.74 6.73
C HIS A 87 1.63 2.72 8.25
N ILE A 88 0.86 3.64 8.79
CA ILE A 88 0.52 3.68 10.23
C ILE A 88 -0.22 2.41 10.67
N GLY A 89 -1.07 1.85 9.82
CA GLY A 89 -1.74 0.57 10.07
C GLY A 89 -0.86 -0.67 9.90
N GLY A 90 0.46 -0.51 9.68
CA GLY A 90 1.42 -1.61 9.51
C GLY A 90 1.54 -2.15 8.10
N GLY A 91 0.86 -1.55 7.11
CA GLY A 91 0.96 -1.93 5.71
C GLY A 91 2.12 -1.26 4.97
N LEU A 92 2.46 -1.79 3.81
CA LEU A 92 3.43 -1.21 2.89
C LEU A 92 2.76 -0.17 1.99
N THR A 93 3.43 0.95 1.77
CA THR A 93 2.93 2.01 0.89
C THR A 93 2.92 1.60 -0.58
N HIS A 94 3.77 0.62 -0.97
CA HIS A 94 4.10 0.35 -2.35
C HIS A 94 4.55 1.64 -3.05
N ARG A 95 4.74 1.64 -4.39
CA ARG A 95 5.14 2.85 -5.10
C ARG A 95 4.10 3.97 -4.95
N ILE A 96 4.58 5.20 -4.76
CA ILE A 96 3.75 6.40 -4.67
C ILE A 96 3.29 6.82 -6.05
N ASP A 97 4.21 6.89 -7.00
CA ASP A 97 3.95 7.24 -8.39
C ASP A 97 4.85 6.48 -9.37
N ARG A 98 4.89 6.91 -10.64
CA ARG A 98 5.69 6.25 -11.68
C ARG A 98 7.18 6.59 -11.61
N SER A 99 7.54 7.71 -10.95
CA SER A 99 8.93 8.13 -10.78
C SER A 99 9.59 7.47 -9.56
N ASP A 100 8.78 7.05 -8.58
CA ASP A 100 9.25 6.37 -7.38
C ASP A 100 9.73 4.94 -7.70
N ALA A 101 8.91 4.17 -8.44
CA ALA A 101 9.30 2.83 -8.86
C ALA A 101 8.72 2.48 -10.24
N PRO A 102 9.57 2.05 -11.19
CA PRO A 102 9.12 1.57 -12.47
C PRO A 102 8.28 0.30 -12.32
N MET A 103 7.23 0.20 -13.13
CA MET A 103 6.41 -0.99 -13.27
C MET A 103 6.20 -1.26 -14.77
N ILE A 104 6.62 -2.42 -15.20
CA ILE A 104 6.43 -2.89 -16.56
C ILE A 104 5.12 -3.68 -16.60
N LYS A 105 4.21 -3.27 -17.46
CA LYS A 105 2.91 -3.90 -17.67
C LYS A 105 2.79 -4.39 -19.11
N GLU A 106 1.79 -5.23 -19.39
CA GLU A 106 1.48 -5.70 -20.74
C GLU A 106 1.35 -4.53 -21.74
N ASN A 107 0.71 -3.45 -21.33
CA ASN A 107 0.58 -2.26 -22.18
C ASN A 107 1.93 -1.58 -22.46
N ASP A 108 2.83 -1.53 -21.48
CA ASP A 108 4.17 -0.96 -21.68
C ASP A 108 4.98 -1.85 -22.63
N MET A 109 4.85 -3.16 -22.53
CA MET A 109 5.47 -4.12 -23.46
C MET A 109 4.92 -3.98 -24.87
N SER A 110 3.61 -3.79 -25.02
CA SER A 110 2.95 -3.67 -26.33
C SER A 110 3.24 -2.34 -27.02
N LEU A 111 3.47 -1.26 -26.26
CA LEU A 111 3.77 0.08 -26.78
C LEU A 111 5.27 0.30 -27.06
N SER A 112 6.12 -0.54 -26.52
CA SER A 112 7.57 -0.42 -26.63
C SER A 112 8.12 -1.31 -27.75
N ASN A 113 9.07 -0.77 -28.55
CA ASN A 113 9.85 -1.57 -29.49
C ASN A 113 11.02 -2.32 -28.82
N LEU A 114 11.17 -2.19 -27.49
CA LEU A 114 12.23 -2.83 -26.71
C LEU A 114 11.79 -4.22 -26.26
N SER A 115 12.73 -5.17 -26.29
CA SER A 115 12.54 -6.47 -25.64
C SER A 115 12.35 -6.32 -24.13
N LEU A 116 11.74 -7.30 -23.47
CA LEU A 116 11.60 -7.31 -22.00
C LEU A 116 12.95 -7.14 -21.29
N THR A 117 14.01 -7.78 -21.79
CA THR A 117 15.38 -7.65 -21.26
C THR A 117 15.87 -6.20 -21.29
N GLU A 118 15.63 -5.49 -22.40
CA GLU A 118 16.01 -4.08 -22.54
C GLU A 118 15.17 -3.18 -21.64
N GLN A 119 13.85 -3.44 -21.53
CA GLN A 119 12.97 -2.68 -20.63
C GLN A 119 13.40 -2.85 -19.17
N ILE A 120 13.65 -4.07 -18.70
CA ILE A 120 14.16 -4.36 -17.37
C ILE A 120 15.53 -3.67 -17.17
N SER A 121 16.42 -3.75 -18.14
CA SER A 121 17.75 -3.13 -18.06
C SER A 121 17.68 -1.62 -17.93
N ASN A 122 16.80 -0.98 -18.68
CA ASN A 122 16.58 0.45 -18.60
C ASN A 122 15.96 0.85 -17.25
N ALA A 123 14.94 0.11 -16.80
CA ALA A 123 14.25 0.41 -15.54
C ALA A 123 15.20 0.34 -14.33
N THR A 124 16.09 -0.64 -14.27
CA THR A 124 17.06 -0.80 -13.16
C THR A 124 18.18 0.25 -13.16
N LEU A 125 18.30 1.09 -14.18
CA LEU A 125 19.19 2.26 -14.13
C LEU A 125 18.65 3.38 -13.23
N TYR A 126 17.33 3.40 -13.01
CA TYR A 126 16.64 4.48 -12.31
C TYR A 126 16.13 4.10 -10.91
N SER A 127 15.93 2.82 -10.65
CA SER A 127 15.38 2.36 -9.37
C SER A 127 15.86 0.95 -9.04
N ASP A 128 16.12 0.73 -7.76
CA ASP A 128 16.38 -0.60 -7.19
C ASP A 128 15.08 -1.37 -6.91
N PHE A 129 13.93 -0.72 -6.97
CA PHE A 129 12.61 -1.32 -6.85
C PHE A 129 11.93 -1.38 -8.21
N LEU A 130 11.94 -2.56 -8.82
CA LEU A 130 11.30 -2.82 -10.11
C LEU A 130 10.17 -3.83 -9.95
N VAL A 131 9.02 -3.52 -10.54
CA VAL A 131 7.86 -4.41 -10.59
C VAL A 131 7.60 -4.82 -12.05
N VAL A 132 7.32 -6.09 -12.28
CA VAL A 132 6.80 -6.59 -13.56
C VAL A 132 5.47 -7.27 -13.31
N GLU A 133 4.41 -6.77 -13.95
CA GLU A 133 3.06 -7.33 -13.86
C GLU A 133 2.92 -8.52 -14.80
N VAL A 134 2.39 -9.63 -14.28
CA VAL A 134 2.16 -10.86 -15.03
C VAL A 134 0.73 -11.37 -14.83
N VAL A 135 0.16 -11.94 -15.89
CA VAL A 135 -1.25 -12.37 -15.95
C VAL A 135 -1.41 -13.86 -16.24
N SER A 136 -0.30 -14.61 -16.35
CA SER A 136 -0.31 -16.06 -16.55
C SER A 136 0.96 -16.70 -16.01
N ILE A 137 0.92 -18.04 -15.83
CA ILE A 137 2.08 -18.84 -15.40
C ILE A 137 3.21 -18.72 -16.42
N GLU A 138 2.90 -18.86 -17.72
CA GLU A 138 3.88 -18.79 -18.80
C GLU A 138 4.58 -17.44 -18.82
N HIS A 139 3.83 -16.35 -18.63
CA HIS A 139 4.37 -15.01 -18.53
C HIS A 139 5.27 -14.85 -17.31
N ALA A 140 4.86 -15.36 -16.15
CA ALA A 140 5.66 -15.35 -14.94
C ALA A 140 7.01 -16.08 -15.12
N LEU A 141 6.99 -17.28 -15.70
CA LEU A 141 8.18 -18.05 -15.99
C LEU A 141 9.10 -17.35 -17.00
N TYR A 142 8.54 -16.72 -18.03
CA TYR A 142 9.31 -15.96 -19.00
C TYR A 142 10.03 -14.77 -18.36
N VAL A 143 9.33 -14.00 -17.53
CA VAL A 143 9.92 -12.87 -16.80
C VAL A 143 11.00 -13.35 -15.82
N ALA A 144 10.72 -14.40 -15.05
CA ALA A 144 11.67 -14.95 -14.07
C ALA A 144 12.95 -15.48 -14.72
N ARG A 145 12.84 -16.20 -15.86
CA ARG A 145 14.01 -16.66 -16.64
C ARG A 145 14.81 -15.47 -17.20
N THR A 146 14.12 -14.44 -17.69
CA THR A 146 14.76 -13.22 -18.19
C THR A 146 15.53 -12.52 -17.10
N TRP A 147 14.94 -12.39 -15.90
CA TRP A 147 15.58 -11.81 -14.71
C TRP A 147 16.81 -12.61 -14.31
N ARG A 148 16.69 -13.93 -14.15
CA ARG A 148 17.79 -14.82 -13.76
C ARG A 148 18.97 -14.76 -14.73
N ASN A 149 18.71 -14.78 -16.04
CA ASN A 149 19.75 -14.72 -17.07
C ASN A 149 20.50 -13.39 -17.09
N ARG A 150 19.84 -12.30 -16.62
CA ARG A 150 20.43 -10.97 -16.53
C ARG A 150 21.28 -10.78 -15.28
N THR A 151 20.98 -11.50 -14.18
CA THR A 151 21.50 -11.19 -12.84
C THR A 151 23.02 -11.22 -12.82
N GLN A 152 23.64 -10.05 -12.88
CA GLN A 152 25.04 -9.83 -12.55
C GLN A 152 25.21 -9.71 -11.04
N LYS A 153 26.43 -9.81 -10.54
CA LYS A 153 26.72 -9.75 -9.08
C LYS A 153 26.11 -8.55 -8.34
N LYS A 154 25.74 -7.48 -9.05
CA LYS A 154 25.16 -6.24 -8.52
C LYS A 154 23.68 -6.37 -8.18
N ASP A 155 22.96 -7.29 -8.83
CA ASP A 155 21.49 -7.42 -8.71
C ASP A 155 21.06 -8.39 -7.58
N LYS A 156 21.99 -9.08 -6.93
CA LYS A 156 21.68 -10.06 -5.88
C LYS A 156 21.02 -9.45 -4.63
N ASN A 157 21.19 -8.16 -4.41
CA ASN A 157 20.62 -7.45 -3.25
C ASN A 157 19.28 -6.77 -3.55
N ASN A 158 18.86 -6.71 -4.82
CA ASN A 158 17.65 -6.04 -5.26
C ASN A 158 16.76 -7.04 -5.99
N PRO A 159 15.78 -7.66 -5.30
CA PRO A 159 14.89 -8.63 -5.93
C PRO A 159 13.96 -7.94 -6.95
N LEU A 160 13.57 -8.69 -7.99
CA LEU A 160 12.47 -8.29 -8.86
C LEU A 160 11.15 -8.57 -8.16
N THR A 161 10.25 -7.60 -8.12
CA THR A 161 8.87 -7.85 -7.72
C THR A 161 8.06 -8.35 -8.91
N LEU A 162 7.56 -9.57 -8.82
CA LEU A 162 6.68 -10.19 -9.80
C LEU A 162 5.25 -10.03 -9.31
N LEU A 163 4.50 -9.08 -9.89
CA LEU A 163 3.12 -8.80 -9.52
C LEU A 163 2.19 -9.70 -10.33
N ILE A 164 1.54 -10.63 -9.65
CA ILE A 164 0.61 -11.60 -10.22
C ILE A 164 -0.79 -10.99 -10.15
N ASP A 165 -1.31 -10.52 -11.30
CA ASP A 165 -2.56 -9.78 -11.37
C ASP A 165 -3.73 -10.65 -11.78
N ASN A 166 -4.82 -10.58 -10.99
CA ASN A 166 -6.12 -11.20 -11.26
C ASN A 166 -6.15 -12.74 -11.42
N LEU A 167 -5.15 -13.46 -10.89
CA LEU A 167 -5.16 -14.93 -10.90
C LEU A 167 -5.82 -15.56 -9.66
N GLY A 168 -6.13 -14.75 -8.65
CA GLY A 168 -6.65 -15.22 -7.37
C GLY A 168 -5.63 -16.02 -6.56
N PRO A 169 -6.00 -16.50 -5.35
CA PRO A 169 -5.05 -17.20 -4.47
C PRO A 169 -4.57 -18.54 -5.05
N GLU A 170 -5.44 -19.32 -5.70
CA GLU A 170 -5.06 -20.61 -6.29
C GLU A 170 -4.17 -20.43 -7.53
N GLY A 171 -4.49 -19.47 -8.40
CA GLY A 171 -3.65 -19.16 -9.57
C GLY A 171 -2.27 -18.65 -9.15
N SER A 172 -2.22 -17.81 -8.12
CA SER A 172 -0.97 -17.33 -7.53
C SER A 172 -0.14 -18.45 -6.93
N HIS A 173 -0.78 -19.39 -6.20
CA HIS A 173 -0.12 -20.58 -5.71
C HIS A 173 0.49 -21.44 -6.83
N ASN A 174 -0.22 -21.60 -7.94
CA ASN A 174 0.28 -22.36 -9.10
C ASN A 174 1.51 -21.66 -9.71
N VAL A 175 1.52 -20.32 -9.79
CA VAL A 175 2.70 -19.56 -10.24
C VAL A 175 3.88 -19.81 -9.30
N ALA A 176 3.70 -19.64 -7.98
CA ALA A 176 4.76 -19.85 -6.98
C ALA A 176 5.33 -21.27 -7.08
N SER A 177 4.47 -22.28 -7.14
CA SER A 177 4.87 -23.69 -7.25
C SER A 177 5.65 -24.01 -8.53
N GLN A 178 5.29 -23.38 -9.66
CA GLN A 178 6.03 -23.59 -10.91
C GLN A 178 7.40 -22.88 -10.88
N LEU A 179 7.49 -21.70 -10.28
CA LEU A 179 8.77 -21.00 -10.08
C LEU A 179 9.71 -21.83 -9.19
N GLU A 180 9.20 -22.45 -8.14
CA GLU A 180 9.99 -23.36 -7.29
C GLU A 180 10.47 -24.60 -8.04
N LYS A 181 9.59 -25.28 -8.78
CA LYS A 181 9.92 -26.49 -9.57
C LYS A 181 11.00 -26.22 -10.62
N GLU A 182 11.04 -25.02 -11.18
CA GLU A 182 12.04 -24.61 -12.16
C GLU A 182 13.27 -23.93 -11.53
N ASP A 183 13.36 -23.90 -10.21
CA ASP A 183 14.44 -23.26 -9.46
C ASP A 183 14.57 -21.75 -9.82
N LEU A 184 13.44 -21.06 -10.08
CA LEU A 184 13.37 -19.66 -10.48
C LEU A 184 12.88 -18.72 -9.38
N ARG A 185 12.54 -19.26 -8.18
CA ARG A 185 11.97 -18.48 -7.07
C ARG A 185 12.95 -17.49 -6.43
N ASP A 186 14.23 -17.85 -6.43
CA ASP A 186 15.27 -17.05 -5.78
C ASP A 186 15.47 -15.69 -6.46
N GLY A 187 15.60 -14.64 -5.68
CA GLY A 187 15.74 -13.27 -6.18
C GLY A 187 14.44 -12.62 -6.68
N LEU A 188 13.28 -13.21 -6.34
CA LEU A 188 11.96 -12.65 -6.63
C LEU A 188 11.20 -12.31 -5.33
N VAL A 189 10.43 -11.23 -5.37
CA VAL A 189 9.33 -10.95 -4.45
C VAL A 189 8.04 -11.23 -5.21
N LEU A 190 7.19 -12.13 -4.70
CA LEU A 190 5.90 -12.44 -5.32
C LEU A 190 4.80 -11.59 -4.68
N GLU A 191 4.14 -10.79 -5.49
CA GLU A 191 3.04 -9.94 -5.08
C GLU A 191 1.74 -10.41 -5.72
N GLY A 192 0.76 -10.78 -4.89
CA GLY A 192 -0.60 -11.13 -5.35
C GLY A 192 -1.48 -9.88 -5.40
N SER A 193 -2.20 -9.69 -6.49
CA SER A 193 -3.06 -8.52 -6.71
C SER A 193 -4.33 -8.90 -7.51
N GLY A 194 -5.27 -7.96 -7.55
CA GLY A 194 -6.51 -8.11 -8.31
C GLY A 194 -7.72 -8.49 -7.47
N GLY A 195 -8.56 -7.50 -7.12
CA GLY A 195 -9.84 -7.70 -6.45
C GLY A 195 -9.79 -8.31 -5.03
N VAL A 196 -8.64 -8.30 -4.38
CA VAL A 196 -8.47 -8.90 -3.04
C VAL A 196 -9.34 -8.18 -2.02
N GLN A 197 -10.09 -8.95 -1.24
CA GLN A 197 -10.97 -8.49 -0.18
C GLN A 197 -10.61 -9.12 1.16
N ILE A 198 -10.91 -8.45 2.28
CA ILE A 198 -10.58 -8.93 3.63
C ILE A 198 -11.15 -10.34 3.92
N GLY A 199 -12.36 -10.63 3.43
CA GLY A 199 -13.00 -11.94 3.63
C GLY A 199 -12.30 -13.12 2.94
N GLU A 200 -11.38 -12.85 2.01
CA GLU A 200 -10.65 -13.87 1.26
C GLU A 200 -9.19 -14.05 1.72
N LEU A 201 -8.72 -13.22 2.66
CA LEU A 201 -7.31 -13.20 3.07
C LEU A 201 -6.81 -14.55 3.57
N VAL A 202 -7.65 -15.33 4.25
CA VAL A 202 -7.28 -16.69 4.71
C VAL A 202 -6.87 -17.61 3.56
N ARG A 203 -7.48 -17.45 2.37
CA ARG A 203 -7.09 -18.21 1.16
C ARG A 203 -5.72 -17.78 0.64
N TRP A 204 -5.37 -16.50 0.81
CA TRP A 204 -4.08 -15.95 0.41
C TRP A 204 -2.93 -16.38 1.31
N ALA A 205 -3.19 -16.76 2.56
CA ALA A 205 -2.16 -17.22 3.50
C ALA A 205 -1.33 -18.40 2.96
N HIS A 206 -1.89 -19.21 2.07
CA HIS A 206 -1.25 -20.38 1.48
C HIS A 206 -0.91 -20.20 0.00
N SER A 207 -0.99 -18.99 -0.52
CA SER A 207 -0.75 -18.71 -1.94
C SER A 207 0.73 -18.72 -2.35
N GLY A 208 1.65 -18.70 -1.38
CA GLY A 208 3.09 -18.59 -1.64
C GLY A 208 3.54 -17.16 -2.01
N MET A 209 2.67 -16.17 -1.77
CA MET A 209 2.99 -14.75 -1.99
C MET A 209 3.74 -14.18 -0.79
N ASP A 210 4.67 -13.26 -1.06
CA ASP A 210 5.38 -12.48 -0.04
C ASP A 210 4.57 -11.24 0.34
N VAL A 211 3.81 -10.70 -0.64
CA VAL A 211 3.03 -9.47 -0.50
C VAL A 211 1.65 -9.67 -1.13
N ILE A 212 0.63 -9.10 -0.52
CA ILE A 212 -0.71 -8.95 -1.10
C ILE A 212 -1.03 -7.47 -1.21
N SER A 213 -1.31 -6.98 -2.42
CA SER A 213 -1.72 -5.61 -2.62
C SER A 213 -3.21 -5.49 -2.96
N SER A 214 -3.87 -4.52 -2.32
CA SER A 214 -5.29 -4.26 -2.56
C SER A 214 -5.64 -2.78 -2.53
N GLY A 215 -6.50 -2.39 -3.46
CA GLY A 215 -7.16 -1.07 -3.43
C GLY A 215 -8.19 -0.94 -2.31
N ALA A 216 -8.71 -2.04 -1.79
CA ALA A 216 -9.71 -2.06 -0.71
C ALA A 216 -9.18 -1.44 0.60
N LEU A 217 -7.86 -1.49 0.82
CA LEU A 217 -7.23 -0.84 1.98
C LEU A 217 -7.58 0.66 2.08
N THR A 218 -7.71 1.33 0.96
CA THR A 218 -7.94 2.78 0.88
C THR A 218 -9.32 3.15 0.36
N MET A 219 -9.85 2.37 -0.59
CA MET A 219 -11.12 2.69 -1.26
C MET A 219 -12.34 2.21 -0.48
N ASP A 220 -12.22 1.09 0.25
CA ASP A 220 -13.33 0.47 0.98
C ASP A 220 -13.25 0.72 2.49
N SER A 221 -12.27 1.51 2.96
CA SER A 221 -12.15 1.89 4.37
C SER A 221 -13.23 2.89 4.78
N ALA A 222 -14.04 2.50 5.75
CA ALA A 222 -14.96 3.42 6.40
C ALA A 222 -14.20 4.40 7.31
N PRO A 223 -14.54 5.69 7.31
CA PRO A 223 -14.01 6.64 8.28
C PRO A 223 -14.43 6.24 9.71
N ILE A 224 -13.58 6.53 10.69
CA ILE A 224 -13.96 6.39 12.11
C ILE A 224 -14.92 7.52 12.48
N ASP A 225 -15.99 7.19 13.17
CA ASP A 225 -16.93 8.19 13.66
C ASP A 225 -16.31 8.96 14.85
N MET A 226 -16.19 10.27 14.69
CA MET A 226 -15.62 11.18 15.67
C MET A 226 -16.45 12.45 15.74
N THR A 227 -16.54 13.05 16.92
CA THR A 227 -17.28 14.29 17.15
C THR A 227 -16.34 15.35 17.73
N MET A 228 -16.43 16.58 17.27
CA MET A 228 -15.82 17.74 17.91
C MET A 228 -16.89 18.39 18.80
N LEU A 229 -16.57 18.59 20.07
CA LEU A 229 -17.39 19.34 21.01
C LEU A 229 -16.71 20.70 21.26
N VAL A 230 -17.48 21.77 21.24
CA VAL A 230 -17.00 23.12 21.55
C VAL A 230 -17.50 23.49 22.95
N GLU A 231 -16.57 23.81 23.83
CA GLU A 231 -16.85 24.38 25.13
C GLU A 231 -16.44 25.86 25.10
N VAL A 232 -17.18 26.72 25.76
CA VAL A 232 -16.89 28.16 25.85
C VAL A 232 -16.54 28.46 27.28
N ASP A 233 -15.32 28.93 27.50
CA ASP A 233 -14.93 29.46 28.82
C ASP A 233 -15.77 30.67 29.13
N GLY A 234 -16.50 30.63 30.26
CA GLY A 234 -17.43 31.65 30.70
C GLY A 234 -16.75 32.88 31.26
#